data_178137c8deb1993b092c5f9b16cfa417
#
_entry.id   178137c8deb1993b092c5f9b16cfa417
#
_cell.length_a   1.000
_cell.length_b   1.000
_cell.length_c   1.000
_cell.angle_alpha   90.00
_cell.angle_beta   90.00
_cell.angle_gamma   90.00
#
_symmetry.space_group_name_H-M   'P 1'
#
loop_
_entity.id
_entity.type
_entity.pdbx_description
1 polymer ?
#
loop_
_entity_poly.entity_id
_entity_poly.type
_entity_poly.pdbx_seq_one_letter_code
_entity_poly.pdbx_strand_id
1 'polypeptide(L)'
;DMKNKLKKFFRNFDLREGAASLMFLVLGILFIVFPEGMLKTLCYVAGALTLVWGIVRMILYFREEGGVHVYDVVILAAVMVAGILLIVAPAFVSEFITVMLGVLLILDSISKIIESRELYKLNKGAEWLTAAIIGVVCAVLGMIIIFNPFATTRVLMIFVGISLLLDSVCSLTAARTKRKERSSISEFWI
;
A
#
# COMPACT_ATOMS: atom_id res chain seq x y z
N ASP A 1 -38.58 9.81 17.22
CA ASP A 1 -37.32 10.58 17.00
C ASP A 1 -36.09 9.67 16.71
N MET A 2 -36.07 8.48 17.28
CA MET A 2 -34.98 7.49 17.10
C MET A 2 -34.93 6.92 15.67
N LYS A 3 -36.08 6.66 15.03
CA LYS A 3 -36.14 6.18 13.62
C LYS A 3 -35.58 7.22 12.63
N ASN A 4 -35.79 8.51 12.87
CA ASN A 4 -35.25 9.57 12.02
C ASN A 4 -33.73 9.76 12.19
N LYS A 5 -33.18 9.59 13.38
CA LYS A 5 -31.73 9.61 13.65
C LYS A 5 -31.04 8.41 13.01
N LEU A 6 -31.61 7.21 13.10
CA LEU A 6 -31.12 6.01 12.44
C LEU A 6 -31.15 6.13 10.91
N LYS A 7 -32.26 6.65 10.35
CA LYS A 7 -32.40 6.87 8.90
C LYS A 7 -31.38 7.88 8.36
N LYS A 8 -31.07 8.92 9.15
CA LYS A 8 -30.06 9.95 8.82
C LYS A 8 -28.64 9.41 8.94
N PHE A 9 -28.36 8.57 9.95
CA PHE A 9 -27.07 7.92 10.16
C PHE A 9 -26.77 6.93 9.03
N PHE A 10 -27.73 6.08 8.66
CA PHE A 10 -27.58 5.11 7.57
C PHE A 10 -27.51 5.79 6.19
N ARG A 11 -28.24 6.88 5.95
CA ARG A 11 -28.12 7.66 4.69
C ARG A 11 -26.75 8.30 4.53
N ASN A 12 -26.18 8.81 5.63
CA ASN A 12 -24.82 9.36 5.60
C ASN A 12 -23.77 8.27 5.40
N PHE A 13 -24.01 7.04 5.85
CA PHE A 13 -23.13 5.89 5.66
C PHE A 13 -23.14 5.41 4.20
N ASP A 14 -24.32 5.30 3.57
CA ASP A 14 -24.47 4.94 2.15
C ASP A 14 -23.83 5.99 1.21
N LEU A 15 -23.96 7.28 1.53
CA LEU A 15 -23.31 8.37 0.77
C LEU A 15 -21.80 8.34 0.94
N ARG A 16 -21.30 7.94 2.09
CA ARG A 16 -19.88 7.83 2.38
C ARG A 16 -19.24 6.64 1.67
N GLU A 17 -19.90 5.48 1.61
CA GLU A 17 -19.44 4.31 0.85
C GLU A 17 -19.42 4.62 -0.66
N GLY A 18 -20.46 5.26 -1.20
CA GLY A 18 -20.50 5.68 -2.61
C GLY A 18 -19.46 6.74 -2.96
N ALA A 19 -19.24 7.72 -2.09
CA ALA A 19 -18.21 8.74 -2.28
C ALA A 19 -16.79 8.14 -2.23
N ALA A 20 -16.53 7.21 -1.32
CA ALA A 20 -15.25 6.52 -1.22
C ALA A 20 -14.97 5.70 -2.49
N SER A 21 -15.96 4.95 -3.00
CA SER A 21 -15.81 4.17 -4.24
C SER A 21 -15.52 5.07 -5.44
N LEU A 22 -16.17 6.22 -5.53
CA LEU A 22 -15.91 7.19 -6.60
C LEU A 22 -14.49 7.78 -6.49
N MET A 23 -14.05 8.05 -5.28
CA MET A 23 -12.70 8.54 -5.01
C MET A 23 -11.63 7.49 -5.41
N PHE A 24 -11.84 6.22 -5.07
CA PHE A 24 -10.95 5.13 -5.48
C PHE A 24 -10.93 4.93 -6.99
N LEU A 25 -12.07 5.12 -7.66
CA LEU A 25 -12.15 5.06 -9.12
C LEU A 25 -11.31 6.17 -9.76
N VAL A 26 -11.47 7.40 -9.32
CA VAL A 26 -10.70 8.55 -9.83
C VAL A 26 -9.22 8.36 -9.56
N LEU A 27 -8.85 7.96 -8.34
CA LEU A 27 -7.46 7.69 -7.97
C LEU A 27 -6.88 6.56 -8.82
N GLY A 28 -7.60 5.46 -9.02
CA GLY A 28 -7.15 4.34 -9.85
C GLY A 28 -6.85 4.76 -11.29
N ILE A 29 -7.71 5.57 -11.89
CA ILE A 29 -7.48 6.14 -13.22
C ILE A 29 -6.23 7.03 -13.22
N LEU A 30 -6.06 7.89 -12.22
CA LEU A 30 -4.92 8.79 -12.11
C LEU A 30 -3.58 8.01 -12.00
N PHE A 31 -3.57 6.92 -11.24
CA PHE A 31 -2.40 6.04 -11.10
C PHE A 31 -2.00 5.37 -12.42
N ILE A 32 -2.97 5.05 -13.27
CA ILE A 32 -2.71 4.44 -14.59
C ILE A 32 -2.24 5.48 -15.61
N VAL A 33 -2.88 6.66 -15.64
CA VAL A 33 -2.60 7.70 -16.64
C VAL A 33 -1.32 8.48 -16.33
N PHE A 34 -1.06 8.77 -15.04
CA PHE A 34 0.09 9.55 -14.58
C PHE A 34 0.86 8.85 -13.46
N PRO A 35 1.45 7.66 -13.69
CA PRO A 35 2.09 6.87 -12.64
C PRO A 35 3.25 7.62 -11.96
N GLU A 36 4.08 8.33 -12.72
CA GLU A 36 5.20 9.10 -12.19
C GLU A 36 4.76 10.35 -11.39
N GLY A 37 3.70 11.02 -11.83
CA GLY A 37 3.13 12.16 -11.12
C GLY A 37 2.52 11.75 -9.79
N MET A 38 1.79 10.64 -9.77
CA MET A 38 1.19 10.10 -8.55
C MET A 38 2.24 9.64 -7.55
N LEU A 39 3.33 9.01 -8.02
CA LEU A 39 4.44 8.64 -7.16
C LEU A 39 5.06 9.86 -6.46
N LYS A 40 5.36 10.93 -7.24
CA LYS A 40 5.90 12.18 -6.68
C LYS A 40 4.94 12.79 -5.65
N THR A 41 3.64 12.82 -5.97
CA THR A 41 2.61 13.35 -5.08
C THR A 41 2.54 12.54 -3.78
N LEU A 42 2.59 11.20 -3.85
CA LEU A 42 2.65 10.34 -2.68
C LEU A 42 3.89 10.61 -1.82
N CYS A 43 5.06 10.77 -2.44
CA CYS A 43 6.29 11.09 -1.73
C CYS A 43 6.20 12.46 -1.04
N TYR A 44 5.64 13.47 -1.68
CA TYR A 44 5.44 14.79 -1.07
C TYR A 44 4.47 14.74 0.11
N VAL A 45 3.34 14.05 -0.04
CA VAL A 45 2.36 13.90 1.06
C VAL A 45 2.97 13.10 2.22
N ALA A 46 3.62 11.98 1.93
CA ALA A 46 4.28 11.18 2.96
C ALA A 46 5.41 11.97 3.65
N GLY A 47 6.25 12.68 2.88
CA GLY A 47 7.32 13.50 3.42
C GLY A 47 6.80 14.64 4.31
N ALA A 48 5.74 15.33 3.87
CA ALA A 48 5.10 16.38 4.68
C ALA A 48 4.52 15.83 5.99
N LEU A 49 3.81 14.70 5.94
CA LEU A 49 3.28 14.05 7.14
C LEU A 49 4.38 13.60 8.09
N THR A 50 5.47 13.03 7.56
CA THR A 50 6.63 12.60 8.33
C THR A 50 7.32 13.78 9.02
N LEU A 51 7.47 14.92 8.32
CA LEU A 51 8.05 16.14 8.91
C LEU A 51 7.16 16.72 9.99
N VAL A 52 5.84 16.83 9.74
CA VAL A 52 4.90 17.32 10.75
C VAL A 52 4.95 16.44 12.01
N TRP A 53 4.93 15.12 11.84
CA TRP A 53 5.02 14.17 12.93
C TRP A 53 6.36 14.29 13.67
N GLY A 54 7.48 14.43 12.96
CA GLY A 54 8.81 14.63 13.52
C GLY A 54 8.91 15.92 14.33
N ILE A 55 8.37 17.04 13.83
CA ILE A 55 8.34 18.33 14.55
C ILE A 55 7.50 18.22 15.81
N VAL A 56 6.30 17.64 15.74
CA VAL A 56 5.43 17.43 16.91
C VAL A 56 6.13 16.59 17.97
N ARG A 57 6.76 15.49 17.57
CA ARG A 57 7.53 14.63 18.47
C ARG A 57 8.70 15.38 19.10
N MET A 58 9.40 16.19 18.32
CA MET A 58 10.52 17.01 18.81
C MET A 58 10.05 18.00 19.87
N ILE A 59 8.93 18.69 19.67
CA ILE A 59 8.36 19.62 20.63
C ILE A 59 7.94 18.91 21.91
N LEU A 60 7.29 17.74 21.82
CA LEU A 60 6.87 16.94 22.96
C LEU A 60 8.09 16.46 23.78
N TYR A 61 9.12 16.00 23.07
CA TYR A 61 10.35 15.50 23.68
C TYR A 61 11.06 16.57 24.53
N PHE A 62 11.13 17.81 24.05
CA PHE A 62 11.71 18.92 24.81
C PHE A 62 10.83 19.42 25.97
N ARG A 63 9.56 18.99 26.03
CA ARG A 63 8.65 19.32 27.15
C ARG A 63 8.68 18.28 28.28
N GLU A 64 9.12 17.06 28.01
CA GLU A 64 9.23 16.02 29.01
C GLU A 64 10.51 16.28 29.83
N GLU A 65 10.37 16.50 31.15
CA GLU A 65 11.45 16.70 32.11
C GLU A 65 12.25 15.40 32.41
N GLY A 66 11.98 14.31 31.72
CA GLY A 66 12.71 13.04 31.79
C GLY A 66 13.94 13.09 30.88
N GLY A 67 15.11 12.74 31.44
CA GLY A 67 16.42 12.85 30.78
C GLY A 67 16.49 12.48 29.31
N VAL A 68 17.27 13.26 28.56
CA VAL A 68 17.46 13.10 27.11
C VAL A 68 18.17 11.78 26.80
N HIS A 69 17.44 10.81 26.29
CA HIS A 69 18.04 9.57 25.78
C HIS A 69 18.60 9.80 24.38
N VAL A 70 19.90 9.61 24.21
CA VAL A 70 20.60 9.78 22.92
C VAL A 70 19.94 8.98 21.80
N TYR A 71 19.37 7.80 22.10
CA TYR A 71 18.68 6.93 21.18
C TYR A 71 17.46 7.61 20.56
N ASP A 72 16.64 8.30 21.35
CA ASP A 72 15.44 8.98 20.86
C ASP A 72 15.78 10.17 19.94
N VAL A 73 16.85 10.89 20.27
CA VAL A 73 17.35 11.99 19.43
C VAL A 73 17.84 11.49 18.07
N VAL A 74 18.54 10.36 18.05
CA VAL A 74 19.03 9.76 16.79
C VAL A 74 17.88 9.31 15.91
N ILE A 75 16.85 8.66 16.48
CA ILE A 75 15.66 8.25 15.74
C ILE A 75 14.92 9.48 15.17
N LEU A 76 14.74 10.50 16.00
CA LEU A 76 14.05 11.72 15.58
C LEU A 76 14.79 12.44 14.46
N ALA A 77 16.11 12.54 14.55
CA ALA A 77 16.94 13.08 13.48
C ALA A 77 16.84 12.25 12.19
N ALA A 78 16.87 10.92 12.29
CA ALA A 78 16.70 10.04 11.14
C ALA A 78 15.34 10.21 10.44
N VAL A 79 14.25 10.35 11.23
CA VAL A 79 12.89 10.60 10.70
C VAL A 79 12.82 11.96 9.99
N MET A 80 13.44 13.01 10.55
CA MET A 80 13.49 14.33 9.93
C MET A 80 14.25 14.30 8.60
N VAL A 81 15.42 13.65 8.57
CA VAL A 81 16.20 13.46 7.34
C VAL A 81 15.41 12.68 6.28
N ALA A 82 14.75 11.59 6.68
CA ALA A 82 13.90 10.82 5.76
C ALA A 82 12.75 11.65 5.19
N GLY A 83 12.07 12.45 6.00
CA GLY A 83 11.01 13.36 5.56
C GLY A 83 11.51 14.41 4.55
N ILE A 84 12.70 14.97 4.79
CA ILE A 84 13.33 15.92 3.86
C ILE A 84 13.70 15.22 2.54
N LEU A 85 14.29 14.03 2.60
CA LEU A 85 14.66 13.25 1.41
C LEU A 85 13.44 12.92 0.54
N LEU A 86 12.31 12.56 1.15
CA LEU A 86 11.05 12.30 0.44
C LEU A 86 10.55 13.52 -0.35
N ILE A 87 10.79 14.72 0.16
CA ILE A 87 10.37 15.96 -0.51
C ILE A 87 11.41 16.41 -1.55
N VAL A 88 12.70 16.38 -1.22
CA VAL A 88 13.75 16.91 -2.08
C VAL A 88 14.07 15.97 -3.24
N ALA A 89 14.09 14.66 -3.00
CA ALA A 89 14.50 13.67 -3.97
C ALA A 89 13.54 12.46 -4.05
N PRO A 90 12.25 12.67 -4.42
CA PRO A 90 11.25 11.61 -4.47
C PRO A 90 11.62 10.48 -5.44
N ALA A 91 12.28 10.79 -6.56
CA ALA A 91 12.73 9.79 -7.52
C ALA A 91 13.78 8.86 -6.90
N PHE A 92 14.78 9.42 -6.25
CA PHE A 92 15.85 8.65 -5.59
C PHE A 92 15.27 7.70 -4.51
N VAL A 93 14.35 8.20 -3.68
CA VAL A 93 13.73 7.38 -2.62
C VAL A 93 12.94 6.22 -3.23
N SER A 94 12.17 6.49 -4.30
CA SER A 94 11.40 5.43 -4.96
C SER A 94 12.27 4.37 -5.61
N GLU A 95 13.38 4.76 -6.25
CA GLU A 95 14.35 3.83 -6.82
C GLU A 95 15.02 2.98 -5.74
N PHE A 96 15.45 3.61 -4.66
CA PHE A 96 16.07 2.93 -3.54
C PHE A 96 15.14 1.86 -2.96
N ILE A 97 13.86 2.20 -2.71
CA ILE A 97 12.86 1.24 -2.23
C ILE A 97 12.66 0.11 -3.24
N THR A 98 12.58 0.43 -4.54
CA THR A 98 12.38 -0.58 -5.59
C THR A 98 13.58 -1.53 -5.68
N VAL A 99 14.81 -1.02 -5.61
CA VAL A 99 16.03 -1.85 -5.58
C VAL A 99 16.05 -2.73 -4.33
N MET A 100 15.68 -2.21 -3.15
CA MET A 100 15.57 -3.00 -1.93
C MET A 100 14.55 -4.15 -2.08
N LEU A 101 13.41 -3.90 -2.71
CA LEU A 101 12.42 -4.94 -3.02
C LEU A 101 13.01 -6.00 -3.96
N GLY A 102 13.78 -5.60 -4.98
CA GLY A 102 14.49 -6.54 -5.88
C GLY A 102 15.47 -7.42 -5.12
N VAL A 103 16.26 -6.85 -4.21
CA VAL A 103 17.18 -7.62 -3.35
C VAL A 103 16.43 -8.60 -2.46
N LEU A 104 15.33 -8.17 -1.81
CA LEU A 104 14.49 -9.05 -0.99
C LEU A 104 13.90 -10.20 -1.79
N LEU A 105 13.45 -9.97 -3.03
CA LEU A 105 12.96 -11.03 -3.93
C LEU A 105 14.06 -12.04 -4.28
N ILE A 106 15.29 -11.59 -4.49
CA ILE A 106 16.41 -12.51 -4.74
C ILE A 106 16.71 -13.35 -3.49
N LEU A 107 16.71 -12.76 -2.30
CA LEU A 107 16.90 -13.50 -1.06
C LEU A 107 15.78 -14.53 -0.83
N ASP A 108 14.52 -14.16 -1.08
CA ASP A 108 13.38 -15.09 -1.01
C ASP A 108 13.51 -16.22 -2.03
N SER A 109 13.99 -15.93 -3.25
CA SER A 109 14.22 -16.93 -4.28
C SER A 109 15.25 -17.98 -3.88
N ILE A 110 16.34 -17.56 -3.22
CA ILE A 110 17.36 -18.49 -2.69
C ILE A 110 16.73 -19.43 -1.65
N SER A 111 15.92 -18.90 -0.74
CA SER A 111 15.21 -19.69 0.26
C SER A 111 14.30 -20.75 -0.37
N LYS A 112 13.52 -20.37 -1.40
CA LYS A 112 12.65 -21.29 -2.16
C LYS A 112 13.41 -22.37 -2.93
N ILE A 113 14.57 -22.03 -3.48
CA ILE A 113 15.44 -23.02 -4.17
C ILE A 113 16.00 -24.03 -3.16
N ILE A 114 16.38 -23.58 -1.97
CA ILE A 114 16.85 -24.47 -0.90
C ILE A 114 15.72 -25.39 -0.45
N GLU A 115 14.53 -24.86 -0.18
CA GLU A 115 13.33 -25.60 0.17
C GLU A 115 12.97 -26.66 -0.88
N SER A 116 13.04 -26.31 -2.17
CA SER A 116 12.84 -27.23 -3.29
C SER A 116 13.77 -28.45 -3.22
N ARG A 117 15.06 -28.25 -2.88
CA ARG A 117 16.03 -29.34 -2.74
C ARG A 117 15.68 -30.25 -1.55
N GLU A 118 15.19 -29.71 -0.44
CA GLU A 118 14.77 -30.49 0.71
C GLU A 118 13.52 -31.32 0.38
N LEU A 119 12.52 -30.73 -0.27
CA LEU A 119 11.31 -31.44 -0.72
C LEU A 119 11.64 -32.56 -1.70
N TYR A 120 12.59 -32.36 -2.61
CA TYR A 120 13.07 -33.40 -3.52
C TYR A 120 13.65 -34.61 -2.76
N LYS A 121 14.49 -34.36 -1.73
CA LYS A 121 15.08 -35.44 -0.91
C LYS A 121 14.03 -36.20 -0.11
N LEU A 122 12.94 -35.56 0.28
CA LEU A 122 11.82 -36.16 1.02
C LEU A 122 10.85 -36.93 0.12
N ASN A 123 11.12 -37.01 -1.20
CA ASN A 123 10.29 -37.69 -2.21
C ASN A 123 8.81 -37.23 -2.21
N LYS A 124 8.56 -35.95 -1.90
CA LYS A 124 7.24 -35.33 -1.88
C LYS A 124 6.78 -34.92 -3.27
N GLY A 125 6.35 -35.88 -4.09
CA GLY A 125 5.63 -35.71 -5.35
C GLY A 125 6.07 -34.52 -6.23
N ALA A 126 5.10 -33.70 -6.70
CA ALA A 126 5.35 -32.53 -7.54
C ALA A 126 5.62 -31.22 -6.76
N GLU A 127 5.57 -31.23 -5.42
CA GLU A 127 5.70 -30.01 -4.60
C GLU A 127 7.09 -29.35 -4.74
N TRP A 128 8.16 -30.15 -4.86
CA TRP A 128 9.51 -29.63 -5.08
C TRP A 128 9.63 -28.83 -6.40
N LEU A 129 8.92 -29.28 -7.45
CA LEU A 129 8.95 -28.62 -8.75
C LEU A 129 8.27 -27.25 -8.68
N THR A 130 7.16 -27.17 -7.95
CA THR A 130 6.44 -25.90 -7.74
C THR A 130 7.31 -24.90 -7.01
N ALA A 131 7.98 -25.31 -5.93
CA ALA A 131 8.91 -24.47 -5.18
C ALA A 131 10.10 -24.00 -6.06
N ALA A 132 10.66 -24.92 -6.88
CA ALA A 132 11.73 -24.60 -7.79
C ALA A 132 11.32 -23.55 -8.84
N ILE A 133 10.17 -23.74 -9.50
CA ILE A 133 9.66 -22.81 -10.51
C ILE A 133 9.43 -21.43 -9.90
N ILE A 134 8.75 -21.35 -8.74
CA ILE A 134 8.50 -20.09 -8.05
C ILE A 134 9.83 -19.42 -7.67
N GLY A 135 10.81 -20.17 -7.16
CA GLY A 135 12.13 -19.65 -6.82
C GLY A 135 12.83 -19.04 -8.03
N VAL A 136 12.85 -19.74 -9.17
CA VAL A 136 13.46 -19.23 -10.41
C VAL A 136 12.74 -17.97 -10.92
N VAL A 137 11.42 -17.97 -10.93
CA VAL A 137 10.61 -16.81 -11.34
C VAL A 137 10.90 -15.60 -10.46
N CYS A 138 10.94 -15.78 -9.13
CA CYS A 138 11.29 -14.71 -8.19
C CYS A 138 12.71 -14.19 -8.40
N ALA A 139 13.68 -15.06 -8.70
CA ALA A 139 15.06 -14.66 -8.99
C ALA A 139 15.13 -13.79 -10.25
N VAL A 140 14.47 -14.21 -11.33
CA VAL A 140 14.44 -13.46 -12.60
C VAL A 140 13.75 -12.11 -12.40
N LEU A 141 12.59 -12.08 -11.71
CA LEU A 141 11.90 -10.83 -11.42
C LEU A 141 12.75 -9.90 -10.56
N GLY A 142 13.38 -10.40 -9.49
CA GLY A 142 14.28 -9.61 -8.65
C GLY A 142 15.44 -9.00 -9.45
N MET A 143 16.02 -9.76 -10.39
CA MET A 143 17.08 -9.27 -11.27
C MET A 143 16.58 -8.18 -12.22
N ILE A 144 15.42 -8.34 -12.84
CA ILE A 144 14.79 -7.31 -13.70
C ILE A 144 14.56 -6.03 -12.92
N ILE A 145 14.06 -6.13 -11.68
CA ILE A 145 13.80 -4.99 -10.80
C ILE A 145 15.08 -4.20 -10.51
N ILE A 146 16.19 -4.88 -10.21
CA ILE A 146 17.48 -4.23 -9.91
C ILE A 146 18.04 -3.52 -11.13
N PHE A 147 17.96 -4.13 -12.32
CA PHE A 147 18.49 -3.53 -13.55
C PHE A 147 17.65 -2.37 -14.09
N ASN A 148 16.33 -2.34 -13.81
CA ASN A 148 15.42 -1.32 -14.32
C ASN A 148 14.45 -0.82 -13.24
N PRO A 149 14.93 -0.16 -12.17
CA PRO A 149 14.09 0.27 -11.06
C PRO A 149 12.99 1.27 -11.48
N PHE A 150 13.28 2.18 -12.41
CA PHE A 150 12.30 3.13 -12.93
C PHE A 150 11.13 2.47 -13.65
N ALA A 151 11.42 1.55 -14.56
CA ALA A 151 10.38 0.83 -15.29
C ALA A 151 9.54 -0.02 -14.32
N THR A 152 10.17 -0.65 -13.36
CA THR A 152 9.49 -1.45 -12.33
C THR A 152 8.59 -0.59 -11.46
N THR A 153 9.06 0.56 -10.99
CA THR A 153 8.23 1.49 -10.21
C THR A 153 6.99 1.93 -10.99
N ARG A 154 7.15 2.24 -12.28
CA ARG A 154 6.02 2.60 -13.15
C ARG A 154 5.00 1.44 -13.24
N VAL A 155 5.46 0.21 -13.47
CA VAL A 155 4.61 -0.98 -13.52
C VAL A 155 3.89 -1.20 -12.20
N LEU A 156 4.58 -1.06 -11.06
CA LEU A 156 3.97 -1.17 -9.74
C LEU A 156 2.85 -0.14 -9.53
N MET A 157 3.04 1.11 -9.95
CA MET A 157 2.01 2.15 -9.86
C MET A 157 0.79 1.82 -10.71
N ILE A 158 0.99 1.27 -11.91
CA ILE A 158 -0.12 0.80 -12.76
C ILE A 158 -0.86 -0.35 -12.09
N PHE A 159 -0.17 -1.32 -11.50
CA PHE A 159 -0.81 -2.42 -10.75
C PHE A 159 -1.64 -1.91 -9.58
N VAL A 160 -1.13 -0.95 -8.81
CA VAL A 160 -1.88 -0.29 -7.74
C VAL A 160 -3.13 0.39 -8.30
N GLY A 161 -3.01 1.10 -9.44
CA GLY A 161 -4.15 1.71 -10.11
C GLY A 161 -5.22 0.71 -10.53
N ILE A 162 -4.83 -0.42 -11.11
CA ILE A 162 -5.74 -1.50 -11.49
C ILE A 162 -6.43 -2.10 -10.25
N SER A 163 -5.68 -2.35 -9.18
CA SER A 163 -6.24 -2.86 -7.92
C SER A 163 -7.28 -1.92 -7.32
N LEU A 164 -7.02 -0.60 -7.33
CA LEU A 164 -7.96 0.42 -6.87
C LEU A 164 -9.23 0.47 -7.75
N LEU A 165 -9.09 0.29 -9.07
CA LEU A 165 -10.25 0.21 -9.96
C LEU A 165 -11.11 -1.02 -9.66
N LEU A 166 -10.50 -2.19 -9.48
CA LEU A 166 -11.22 -3.41 -9.12
C LEU A 166 -11.95 -3.26 -7.78
N ASP A 167 -11.27 -2.71 -6.78
CA ASP A 167 -11.87 -2.45 -5.46
C ASP A 167 -13.03 -1.46 -5.55
N SER A 168 -12.89 -0.40 -6.35
CA SER A 168 -13.97 0.55 -6.63
C SER A 168 -15.19 -0.12 -7.26
N VAL A 169 -15.00 -0.98 -8.27
CA VAL A 169 -16.08 -1.71 -8.94
C VAL A 169 -16.76 -2.68 -7.98
N CYS A 170 -15.99 -3.44 -7.20
CA CYS A 170 -16.53 -4.33 -6.16
C CYS A 170 -17.34 -3.58 -5.12
N SER A 171 -16.83 -2.46 -4.66
CA SER A 171 -17.49 -1.61 -3.67
C SER A 171 -18.80 -1.00 -4.19
N LEU A 172 -18.82 -0.53 -5.46
CA LEU A 172 -20.03 -0.03 -6.12
C LEU A 172 -21.08 -1.12 -6.31
N THR A 173 -20.69 -2.33 -6.69
CA THR A 173 -21.62 -3.45 -6.84
C THR A 173 -22.20 -3.88 -5.49
N ALA A 174 -21.38 -3.96 -4.46
CA ALA A 174 -21.83 -4.26 -3.09
C ALA A 174 -22.80 -3.20 -2.57
N ALA A 175 -22.53 -1.91 -2.80
CA ALA A 175 -23.42 -0.82 -2.41
C ALA A 175 -24.78 -0.89 -3.14
N ARG A 176 -24.79 -1.26 -4.42
CA ARG A 176 -26.04 -1.44 -5.19
C ARG A 176 -26.86 -2.63 -4.69
N THR A 177 -26.24 -3.75 -4.37
CA THR A 177 -26.91 -4.95 -3.85
C THR A 177 -27.54 -4.68 -2.49
N LYS A 178 -26.82 -4.07 -1.57
CA LYS A 178 -27.34 -3.64 -0.25
C LYS A 178 -28.53 -2.69 -0.39
N ARG A 179 -28.52 -1.79 -1.37
CA ARG A 179 -29.62 -0.86 -1.63
C ARG A 179 -30.88 -1.57 -2.12
N LYS A 180 -30.72 -2.62 -2.97
CA LYS A 180 -31.83 -3.41 -3.51
C LYS A 180 -32.49 -4.28 -2.46
N GLU A 181 -31.72 -4.94 -1.60
CA GLU A 181 -32.27 -5.72 -0.46
C GLU A 181 -33.08 -4.85 0.51
N ARG A 182 -32.59 -3.63 0.76
CA ARG A 182 -33.26 -2.72 1.68
C ARG A 182 -34.59 -2.18 1.13
N SER A 183 -34.73 -1.99 -0.19
CA SER A 183 -36.01 -1.62 -0.81
C SER A 183 -37.06 -2.73 -0.69
N SER A 184 -36.65 -3.99 -0.83
CA SER A 184 -37.56 -5.14 -0.71
C SER A 184 -38.04 -5.35 0.74
N ILE A 185 -37.19 -5.11 1.74
CA ILE A 185 -37.58 -5.21 3.15
C ILE A 185 -38.52 -4.08 3.55
N SER A 186 -38.38 -2.87 2.98
CA SER A 186 -39.27 -1.76 3.28
C SER A 186 -40.67 -1.96 2.68
N GLU A 187 -40.80 -2.70 1.57
CA GLU A 187 -42.09 -3.07 0.99
C GLU A 187 -42.82 -4.18 1.76
N PHE A 188 -42.08 -5.00 2.54
CA PHE A 188 -42.67 -6.09 3.32
C PHE A 188 -43.29 -5.65 4.66
N TRP A 189 -43.02 -4.39 5.09
CA TRP A 189 -43.51 -3.82 6.36
C TRP A 189 -44.55 -2.70 6.18
N ILE A 190 -45.07 -2.51 4.96
CA ILE A 190 -46.20 -1.64 4.64
C ILE A 190 -47.43 -2.49 4.29
#